data_6278790e72b1fe25483afe6d6640d125
#
_entry.id   6278790e72b1fe25483afe6d6640d125
#
_cell.length_a   1.000
_cell.length_b   1.000
_cell.length_c   1.000
_cell.angle_alpha   90.00
_cell.angle_beta   90.00
_cell.angle_gamma   90.00
#
_symmetry.space_group_name_H-M   'P 1'
#
loop_
_entity.id
_entity.type
_entity.pdbx_description
1 polymer ?
#
loop_
_entity_poly.entity_id
_entity_poly.type
_entity_poly.pdbx_seq_one_letter_code
_entity_poly.pdbx_strand_id
1 'polypeptide(L)'
;QPESSAASDVYKRQAIPPKENTYGKTEEVIGNWFEKTKKRSEVILATKVAGPGLNWIRGGGNQYDEKNLNEAVNGSLKRLKTDYIDLYQLHWPERKSNFFGRLGYQHKEEHDWNKFEDILNSIDKLIKSGKIRYIGLSNETAWGLSKFLEISKIKNLPRIMSVQNPYSLLNRTYEIGLAEVSIREESGLLAYSPLAFGYLTGKYRNGELPKNSRMKLFGDQFLRYKTKNGQLAIEKYHEIANKHELNFAQMSLKFCELQPFITSVIIGATTMDQLKTDIESVNMNLTSEVLDEINEIQKIYPNPCP
;
A
#
# COMPACT_ATOMS: atom_id res chain seq x y z
N GLN A 1 21.40 8.19 7.70
CA GLN A 1 20.13 7.55 7.28
C GLN A 1 20.43 6.10 6.95
N PRO A 2 19.65 5.12 7.42
CA PRO A 2 19.82 3.77 6.95
C PRO A 2 19.42 3.71 5.48
N GLU A 3 20.30 3.13 4.67
CA GLU A 3 20.03 2.81 3.27
C GLU A 3 18.69 2.08 3.19
N SER A 4 17.80 2.53 2.30
CA SER A 4 16.47 1.96 2.13
C SER A 4 16.59 0.53 1.64
N SER A 5 16.59 -0.43 2.57
CA SER A 5 16.41 -1.83 2.22
C SER A 5 15.03 -1.96 1.56
N ALA A 6 15.01 -2.41 0.32
CA ALA A 6 13.77 -2.58 -0.44
C ALA A 6 12.81 -3.49 0.33
N ALA A 7 11.81 -2.89 0.99
CA ALA A 7 10.74 -3.64 1.63
C ALA A 7 9.94 -4.35 0.55
N SER A 8 10.08 -5.66 0.44
CA SER A 8 9.26 -6.46 -0.47
C SER A 8 7.87 -6.62 0.12
N ASP A 9 6.90 -5.91 -0.46
CA ASP A 9 5.49 -6.07 -0.06
C ASP A 9 4.90 -7.33 -0.68
N VAL A 10 4.59 -8.28 0.17
CA VAL A 10 3.97 -9.57 -0.17
C VAL A 10 2.61 -9.41 -0.86
N TYR A 11 1.96 -8.27 -0.73
CA TYR A 11 0.61 -8.02 -1.22
C TYR A 11 0.49 -7.94 -2.75
N LYS A 12 1.53 -7.58 -3.48
CA LYS A 12 1.44 -7.28 -4.91
C LYS A 12 1.17 -8.46 -5.84
N ARG A 13 1.23 -9.68 -5.35
CA ARG A 13 0.93 -10.89 -6.14
C ARG A 13 -0.37 -11.59 -5.75
N GLN A 14 -1.21 -11.00 -4.93
CA GLN A 14 -2.56 -11.53 -4.81
C GLN A 14 -3.23 -11.42 -6.18
N ALA A 15 -3.82 -12.52 -6.63
CA ALA A 15 -4.59 -12.51 -7.86
C ALA A 15 -5.70 -11.47 -7.75
N ILE A 16 -5.82 -10.65 -8.77
CA ILE A 16 -6.95 -9.72 -8.90
C ILE A 16 -7.85 -10.26 -9.99
N PRO A 17 -9.10 -10.52 -9.68
CA PRO A 17 -9.76 -10.42 -8.36
C PRO A 17 -9.19 -11.42 -7.34
N PRO A 18 -9.32 -11.12 -6.03
CA PRO A 18 -8.99 -12.09 -4.99
C PRO A 18 -9.81 -13.36 -5.21
N LYS A 19 -9.15 -14.51 -5.26
CA LYS A 19 -9.78 -15.81 -5.48
C LYS A 19 -9.35 -16.79 -4.39
N GLU A 20 -10.25 -17.62 -3.96
CA GLU A 20 -9.99 -18.63 -2.94
C GLU A 20 -8.79 -19.53 -3.28
N ASN A 21 -8.70 -20.00 -4.52
CA ASN A 21 -7.63 -20.89 -4.96
C ASN A 21 -6.25 -20.23 -5.11
N THR A 22 -6.16 -18.90 -4.99
CA THR A 22 -4.89 -18.16 -5.04
C THR A 22 -4.53 -17.50 -3.72
N TYR A 23 -5.39 -17.64 -2.69
CA TYR A 23 -5.13 -17.10 -1.36
C TYR A 23 -3.84 -17.67 -0.77
N GLY A 24 -2.99 -16.78 -0.25
CA GLY A 24 -1.73 -17.15 0.39
C GLY A 24 -0.59 -17.54 -0.56
N LYS A 25 -0.81 -17.66 -1.86
CA LYS A 25 0.22 -18.10 -2.82
C LYS A 25 1.46 -17.20 -2.85
N THR A 26 1.30 -15.91 -2.64
CA THR A 26 2.45 -15.00 -2.56
C THR A 26 3.32 -15.29 -1.34
N GLU A 27 2.71 -15.54 -0.20
CA GLU A 27 3.45 -15.92 1.01
C GLU A 27 4.16 -17.28 0.83
N GLU A 28 3.53 -18.25 0.15
CA GLU A 28 4.18 -19.55 -0.18
C GLU A 28 5.41 -19.34 -1.07
N VAL A 29 5.34 -18.48 -2.10
CA VAL A 29 6.47 -18.18 -2.98
C VAL A 29 7.63 -17.57 -2.20
N ILE A 30 7.33 -16.63 -1.30
CA ILE A 30 8.35 -15.98 -0.44
C ILE A 30 8.91 -16.97 0.56
N GLY A 31 8.07 -17.79 1.18
CA GLY A 31 8.52 -18.84 2.10
C GLY A 31 9.46 -19.85 1.43
N ASN A 32 9.16 -20.26 0.20
CA ASN A 32 10.05 -21.12 -0.59
C ASN A 32 11.38 -20.42 -0.92
N TRP A 33 11.35 -19.11 -1.16
CA TRP A 33 12.56 -18.33 -1.36
C TRP A 33 13.42 -18.26 -0.09
N PHE A 34 12.81 -18.01 1.09
CA PHE A 34 13.52 -18.04 2.37
C PHE A 34 14.15 -19.40 2.65
N GLU A 35 13.39 -20.48 2.42
CA GLU A 35 13.91 -21.86 2.61
C GLU A 35 15.10 -22.14 1.71
N LYS A 36 15.03 -21.71 0.44
CA LYS A 36 16.12 -21.91 -0.54
C LYS A 36 17.35 -21.06 -0.25
N THR A 37 17.17 -19.80 0.11
CA THR A 37 18.28 -18.83 0.19
C THR A 37 18.87 -18.68 1.58
N LYS A 38 18.09 -19.03 2.62
CA LYS A 38 18.42 -18.80 4.05
C LYS A 38 18.58 -17.31 4.42
N LYS A 39 17.98 -16.39 3.64
CA LYS A 39 18.12 -14.95 3.77
C LYS A 39 16.98 -14.27 4.55
N ARG A 40 16.26 -15.01 5.41
CA ARG A 40 15.14 -14.44 6.18
C ARG A 40 15.56 -13.23 7.03
N SER A 41 16.71 -13.29 7.66
CA SER A 41 17.22 -12.23 8.55
C SER A 41 17.77 -11.00 7.81
N GLU A 42 18.00 -11.10 6.50
CA GLU A 42 18.51 -10.00 5.67
C GLU A 42 17.39 -9.08 5.14
N VAL A 43 16.12 -9.42 5.38
CA VAL A 43 14.97 -8.67 4.84
C VAL A 43 13.95 -8.33 5.91
N ILE A 44 13.33 -7.16 5.78
CA ILE A 44 12.15 -6.77 6.56
C ILE A 44 10.91 -7.33 5.85
N LEU A 45 10.25 -8.28 6.50
CA LEU A 45 9.08 -8.96 5.96
C LEU A 45 7.80 -8.30 6.44
N ALA A 46 7.00 -7.80 5.50
CA ALA A 46 5.66 -7.28 5.78
C ALA A 46 4.58 -8.16 5.15
N THR A 47 3.52 -8.46 5.89
CA THR A 47 2.31 -9.09 5.37
C THR A 47 1.07 -8.57 6.10
N LYS A 48 -0.13 -9.04 5.71
CA LYS A 48 -1.39 -8.48 6.17
C LYS A 48 -2.39 -9.55 6.59
N VAL A 49 -3.21 -9.21 7.58
CA VAL A 49 -4.47 -9.92 7.81
C VAL A 49 -5.55 -9.35 6.90
N ALA A 50 -6.28 -10.20 6.20
CA ALA A 50 -7.45 -9.78 5.43
C ALA A 50 -8.52 -9.20 6.35
N GLY A 51 -9.08 -8.04 5.96
CA GLY A 51 -10.24 -7.45 6.62
C GLY A 51 -11.55 -8.15 6.26
N PRO A 52 -12.70 -7.65 6.80
CA PRO A 52 -14.01 -8.23 6.55
C PRO A 52 -14.46 -8.18 5.09
N GLY A 53 -15.43 -9.01 4.72
CA GLY A 53 -16.07 -9.01 3.40
C GLY A 53 -15.61 -10.12 2.44
N LEU A 54 -14.71 -11.01 2.84
CA LEU A 54 -14.28 -12.16 2.05
C LEU A 54 -14.77 -13.47 2.68
N ASN A 55 -15.93 -13.94 2.25
CA ASN A 55 -16.64 -15.07 2.89
C ASN A 55 -15.89 -16.41 2.89
N TRP A 56 -14.94 -16.58 1.98
CA TRP A 56 -14.12 -17.78 1.86
C TRP A 56 -12.84 -17.74 2.70
N ILE A 57 -12.53 -16.62 3.38
CA ILE A 57 -11.41 -16.54 4.33
C ILE A 57 -11.90 -16.85 5.74
N ARG A 58 -11.30 -17.83 6.38
CA ARG A 58 -11.61 -18.24 7.77
C ARG A 58 -13.12 -18.39 8.06
N GLY A 59 -13.88 -18.96 7.09
CA GLY A 59 -15.31 -19.14 7.20
C GLY A 59 -16.14 -17.84 7.18
N GLY A 60 -15.59 -16.74 6.68
CA GLY A 60 -16.23 -15.42 6.63
C GLY A 60 -15.97 -14.55 7.87
N GLY A 61 -15.41 -15.10 8.93
CA GLY A 61 -15.03 -14.37 10.15
C GLY A 61 -13.68 -13.69 9.99
N ASN A 62 -13.61 -12.57 9.30
CA ASN A 62 -12.34 -11.84 9.05
C ASN A 62 -12.24 -10.58 9.92
N GLN A 63 -12.99 -10.50 10.99
CA GLN A 63 -12.87 -9.42 11.96
C GLN A 63 -11.53 -9.48 12.69
N TYR A 64 -11.11 -8.38 13.29
CA TYR A 64 -9.80 -8.28 13.97
C TYR A 64 -9.90 -8.67 15.46
N ASP A 65 -10.73 -9.66 15.78
CA ASP A 65 -10.72 -10.26 17.09
C ASP A 65 -9.49 -11.16 17.33
N GLU A 66 -9.24 -11.51 18.57
CA GLU A 66 -8.06 -12.27 18.98
C GLU A 66 -7.94 -13.62 18.26
N LYS A 67 -9.06 -14.34 18.10
CA LYS A 67 -9.08 -15.66 17.44
C LYS A 67 -8.67 -15.52 15.96
N ASN A 68 -9.32 -14.61 15.23
CA ASN A 68 -9.02 -14.38 13.81
C ASN A 68 -7.61 -13.87 13.57
N LEU A 69 -7.10 -12.96 14.43
CA LEU A 69 -5.74 -12.47 14.34
C LEU A 69 -4.71 -13.57 14.57
N ASN A 70 -4.90 -14.41 15.59
CA ASN A 70 -4.03 -15.55 15.87
C ASN A 70 -4.01 -16.56 14.72
N GLU A 71 -5.18 -16.92 14.20
CA GLU A 71 -5.30 -17.85 13.06
C GLU A 71 -4.62 -17.29 11.82
N ALA A 72 -4.83 -16.01 11.51
CA ALA A 72 -4.22 -15.34 10.36
C ALA A 72 -2.70 -15.29 10.46
N VAL A 73 -2.15 -14.89 11.61
CA VAL A 73 -0.69 -14.85 11.84
C VAL A 73 -0.07 -16.24 11.73
N ASN A 74 -0.66 -17.24 12.40
CA ASN A 74 -0.15 -18.62 12.33
C ASN A 74 -0.19 -19.17 10.90
N GLY A 75 -1.25 -18.88 10.14
CA GLY A 75 -1.35 -19.23 8.73
C GLY A 75 -0.27 -18.56 7.87
N SER A 76 -0.01 -17.26 8.09
CA SER A 76 1.05 -16.53 7.40
C SER A 76 2.44 -17.07 7.73
N LEU A 77 2.76 -17.31 9.01
CA LEU A 77 4.03 -17.88 9.42
C LEU A 77 4.29 -19.24 8.77
N LYS A 78 3.26 -20.10 8.70
CA LYS A 78 3.35 -21.42 8.06
C LYS A 78 3.67 -21.30 6.56
N ARG A 79 2.97 -20.43 5.83
CA ARG A 79 3.20 -20.22 4.39
C ARG A 79 4.53 -19.56 4.10
N LEU A 80 4.93 -18.60 4.93
CA LEU A 80 6.20 -17.89 4.85
C LEU A 80 7.41 -18.70 5.34
N LYS A 81 7.17 -19.86 5.98
CA LYS A 81 8.22 -20.74 6.53
C LYS A 81 9.19 -19.98 7.44
N THR A 82 8.67 -19.18 8.34
CA THR A 82 9.40 -18.36 9.30
C THR A 82 8.69 -18.30 10.63
N ASP A 83 9.44 -18.03 11.70
CA ASP A 83 8.90 -17.95 13.07
C ASP A 83 8.41 -16.55 13.43
N TYR A 84 8.75 -15.53 12.63
CA TYR A 84 8.37 -14.15 12.90
C TYR A 84 8.10 -13.34 11.63
N ILE A 85 7.27 -12.32 11.78
CA ILE A 85 6.97 -11.30 10.77
C ILE A 85 7.43 -9.96 11.34
N ASP A 86 8.16 -9.16 10.54
CA ASP A 86 8.65 -7.86 11.02
C ASP A 86 7.52 -6.84 11.11
N LEU A 87 6.69 -6.70 10.09
CA LEU A 87 5.55 -5.78 10.08
C LEU A 87 4.27 -6.52 9.70
N TYR A 88 3.34 -6.62 10.64
CA TYR A 88 2.01 -7.17 10.37
C TYR A 88 1.00 -6.04 10.21
N GLN A 89 0.15 -6.08 9.19
CA GLN A 89 -0.72 -4.95 8.87
C GLN A 89 -2.20 -5.36 8.86
N LEU A 90 -3.06 -4.50 9.42
CA LEU A 90 -4.50 -4.60 9.23
C LEU A 90 -4.84 -4.06 7.84
N HIS A 91 -5.46 -4.89 6.98
CA HIS A 91 -5.52 -4.65 5.54
C HIS A 91 -6.47 -3.50 5.13
N TRP A 92 -7.59 -3.36 5.79
CA TRP A 92 -8.53 -2.24 5.69
C TRP A 92 -9.39 -2.15 6.94
N PRO A 93 -10.01 -0.99 7.23
CA PRO A 93 -10.87 -0.84 8.39
C PRO A 93 -12.05 -1.82 8.40
N GLU A 94 -12.43 -2.31 9.59
CA GLU A 94 -13.67 -3.09 9.75
C GLU A 94 -14.90 -2.21 9.60
N ARG A 95 -14.81 -0.97 10.10
CA ARG A 95 -15.88 0.03 9.98
C ARG A 95 -15.99 0.57 8.56
N LYS A 96 -17.14 1.10 8.21
CA LYS A 96 -17.33 1.78 6.94
C LYS A 96 -16.57 3.10 6.92
N SER A 97 -15.65 3.22 6.00
CA SER A 97 -14.85 4.40 5.76
C SER A 97 -14.51 4.52 4.27
N ASN A 98 -13.93 5.63 3.87
CA ASN A 98 -13.50 5.83 2.50
C ASN A 98 -12.15 5.15 2.27
N PHE A 99 -12.14 4.09 1.49
CA PHE A 99 -10.93 3.43 1.00
C PHE A 99 -11.18 2.86 -0.41
N PHE A 100 -10.12 2.46 -1.10
CA PHE A 100 -10.15 1.92 -2.46
C PHE A 100 -10.85 2.83 -3.48
N GLY A 101 -10.53 4.13 -3.47
CA GLY A 101 -10.99 5.05 -4.50
C GLY A 101 -12.37 5.67 -4.25
N ARG A 102 -12.82 5.68 -3.04
CA ARG A 102 -14.06 6.34 -2.66
C ARG A 102 -13.79 7.75 -2.15
N LEU A 103 -14.39 8.74 -2.81
CA LEU A 103 -14.49 10.11 -2.32
C LEU A 103 -15.91 10.36 -1.77
N GLY A 104 -15.99 11.26 -0.82
CA GLY A 104 -17.29 11.64 -0.21
C GLY A 104 -17.73 10.63 0.86
N TYR A 105 -17.47 10.96 2.13
CA TYR A 105 -17.86 10.14 3.27
C TYR A 105 -19.37 10.21 3.50
N GLN A 106 -19.99 9.03 3.62
CA GLN A 106 -21.39 8.88 4.02
C GLN A 106 -21.44 8.11 5.33
N HIS A 107 -21.80 8.80 6.40
CA HIS A 107 -21.93 8.17 7.71
C HIS A 107 -23.07 7.13 7.71
N LYS A 108 -22.79 5.98 8.33
CA LYS A 108 -23.80 4.99 8.70
C LYS A 108 -23.48 4.54 10.11
N GLU A 109 -24.49 4.50 10.94
CA GLU A 109 -24.35 3.89 12.27
C GLU A 109 -24.00 2.41 12.12
N GLU A 110 -22.97 1.99 12.82
CA GLU A 110 -22.44 0.63 12.83
C GLU A 110 -21.93 0.29 14.23
N HIS A 111 -22.21 -0.92 14.68
CA HIS A 111 -21.77 -1.38 15.99
C HIS A 111 -21.01 -2.71 15.92
N ASP A 112 -20.83 -3.27 14.72
CA ASP A 112 -20.35 -4.64 14.50
C ASP A 112 -18.85 -4.75 14.28
N TRP A 113 -18.06 -3.71 14.62
CA TRP A 113 -16.61 -3.75 14.50
C TRP A 113 -15.92 -3.76 15.86
N ASN A 114 -14.73 -4.38 15.94
CA ASN A 114 -13.96 -4.49 17.16
C ASN A 114 -13.43 -3.13 17.61
N LYS A 115 -13.48 -2.87 18.92
CA LYS A 115 -12.89 -1.67 19.50
C LYS A 115 -11.38 -1.66 19.25
N PHE A 116 -10.81 -0.51 18.97
CA PHE A 116 -9.36 -0.38 18.74
C PHE A 116 -8.51 -0.87 19.90
N GLU A 117 -9.00 -0.70 21.15
CA GLU A 117 -8.32 -1.21 22.34
C GLU A 117 -8.26 -2.74 22.33
N ASP A 118 -9.33 -3.44 21.98
CA ASP A 118 -9.38 -4.90 21.93
C ASP A 118 -8.46 -5.45 20.83
N ILE A 119 -8.43 -4.77 19.67
CA ILE A 119 -7.50 -5.09 18.58
C ILE A 119 -6.05 -4.94 19.06
N LEU A 120 -5.70 -3.80 19.67
CA LEU A 120 -4.35 -3.55 20.18
C LEU A 120 -3.93 -4.53 21.28
N ASN A 121 -4.84 -4.93 22.17
CA ASN A 121 -4.57 -5.96 23.17
C ASN A 121 -4.26 -7.33 22.52
N SER A 122 -4.98 -7.68 21.46
CA SER A 122 -4.74 -8.91 20.71
C SER A 122 -3.38 -8.88 19.99
N ILE A 123 -3.02 -7.73 19.43
CA ILE A 123 -1.72 -7.49 18.79
C ILE A 123 -0.58 -7.54 19.82
N ASP A 124 -0.77 -6.98 21.01
CA ASP A 124 0.23 -7.01 22.09
C ASP A 124 0.61 -8.46 22.49
N LYS A 125 -0.39 -9.34 22.57
CA LYS A 125 -0.15 -10.78 22.80
C LYS A 125 0.69 -11.42 21.70
N LEU A 126 0.43 -11.05 20.43
CA LEU A 126 1.20 -11.56 19.29
C LEU A 126 2.64 -11.04 19.28
N ILE A 127 2.86 -9.79 19.68
CA ILE A 127 4.20 -9.22 19.84
C ILE A 127 4.94 -9.90 20.99
N LYS A 128 4.31 -10.02 22.16
CA LYS A 128 4.89 -10.70 23.33
C LYS A 128 5.23 -12.15 23.07
N SER A 129 4.50 -12.82 22.20
CA SER A 129 4.80 -14.21 21.78
C SER A 129 5.92 -14.29 20.71
N GLY A 130 6.48 -13.17 20.27
CA GLY A 130 7.55 -13.11 19.26
C GLY A 130 7.11 -13.38 17.81
N LYS A 131 5.81 -13.60 17.56
CA LYS A 131 5.30 -13.90 16.21
C LYS A 131 5.31 -12.73 15.26
N ILE A 132 5.11 -11.51 15.77
CA ILE A 132 5.21 -10.26 15.02
C ILE A 132 6.07 -9.27 15.79
N ARG A 133 6.78 -8.39 15.10
CA ARG A 133 7.60 -7.35 15.73
C ARG A 133 6.86 -6.04 15.86
N TYR A 134 6.22 -5.61 14.75
CA TYR A 134 5.54 -4.33 14.66
C TYR A 134 4.18 -4.47 14.00
N ILE A 135 3.29 -3.53 14.30
CA ILE A 135 1.97 -3.40 13.70
C ILE A 135 1.88 -2.17 12.81
N GLY A 136 1.20 -2.30 11.69
CA GLY A 136 0.83 -1.21 10.77
C GLY A 136 -0.63 -1.29 10.36
N LEU A 137 -1.11 -0.23 9.74
CA LEU A 137 -2.44 -0.16 9.17
C LEU A 137 -2.34 -0.12 7.64
N SER A 138 -3.43 -0.41 6.94
CA SER A 138 -3.54 -0.21 5.50
C SER A 138 -4.93 0.27 5.14
N ASN A 139 -5.02 1.14 4.14
CA ASN A 139 -6.28 1.77 3.71
C ASN A 139 -7.02 2.49 4.85
N GLU A 140 -6.26 3.03 5.79
CA GLU A 140 -6.79 3.68 6.98
C GLU A 140 -6.99 5.17 6.74
N THR A 141 -7.88 5.77 7.53
CA THR A 141 -8.20 7.19 7.52
C THR A 141 -7.40 7.95 8.59
N ALA A 142 -7.34 9.27 8.50
CA ALA A 142 -6.70 10.11 9.51
C ALA A 142 -7.33 9.91 10.89
N TRP A 143 -8.66 9.81 10.97
CA TRP A 143 -9.36 9.54 12.23
C TRP A 143 -8.96 8.20 12.85
N GLY A 144 -8.94 7.13 12.05
CA GLY A 144 -8.60 5.80 12.57
C GLY A 144 -7.16 5.70 13.02
N LEU A 145 -6.21 6.25 12.25
CA LEU A 145 -4.81 6.29 12.65
C LEU A 145 -4.64 7.05 13.97
N SER A 146 -5.23 8.26 14.08
CA SER A 146 -5.14 9.07 15.31
C SER A 146 -5.72 8.36 16.52
N LYS A 147 -6.86 7.65 16.34
CA LYS A 147 -7.48 6.89 17.44
C LYS A 147 -6.65 5.68 17.89
N PHE A 148 -6.07 4.94 16.97
CA PHE A 148 -5.15 3.85 17.32
C PHE A 148 -3.94 4.38 18.10
N LEU A 149 -3.34 5.50 17.67
CA LEU A 149 -2.18 6.11 18.32
C LEU A 149 -2.53 6.67 19.71
N GLU A 150 -3.67 7.34 19.84
CA GLU A 150 -4.19 7.84 21.12
C GLU A 150 -4.37 6.71 22.15
N ILE A 151 -5.08 5.65 21.76
CA ILE A 151 -5.34 4.50 22.63
C ILE A 151 -4.03 3.78 22.98
N SER A 152 -3.15 3.58 22.00
CA SER A 152 -1.82 2.99 22.22
C SER A 152 -1.05 3.76 23.30
N LYS A 153 -1.03 5.09 23.23
CA LYS A 153 -0.35 5.96 24.22
C LYS A 153 -1.01 5.89 25.60
N ILE A 154 -2.34 6.03 25.67
CA ILE A 154 -3.07 6.07 26.95
C ILE A 154 -3.00 4.73 27.68
N LYS A 155 -3.09 3.62 26.95
CA LYS A 155 -3.15 2.25 27.48
C LYS A 155 -1.80 1.53 27.53
N ASN A 156 -0.73 2.18 27.09
CA ASN A 156 0.60 1.58 26.96
C ASN A 156 0.58 0.28 26.11
N LEU A 157 -0.10 0.33 24.97
CA LEU A 157 -0.24 -0.76 24.01
C LEU A 157 0.65 -0.52 22.79
N PRO A 158 0.85 -1.54 21.92
CA PRO A 158 1.70 -1.40 20.74
C PRO A 158 1.31 -0.23 19.84
N ARG A 159 2.31 0.55 19.44
CA ARG A 159 2.16 1.72 18.58
C ARG A 159 2.04 1.31 17.12
N ILE A 160 1.18 2.00 16.36
CA ILE A 160 1.12 1.87 14.90
C ILE A 160 2.36 2.49 14.30
N MET A 161 3.17 1.68 13.58
CA MET A 161 4.45 2.11 13.01
C MET A 161 4.33 2.73 11.63
N SER A 162 3.32 2.32 10.85
CA SER A 162 3.16 2.81 9.48
C SER A 162 1.72 2.64 8.99
N VAL A 163 1.39 3.41 7.94
CA VAL A 163 0.15 3.24 7.18
C VAL A 163 0.51 2.88 5.75
N GLN A 164 -0.12 1.84 5.19
CA GLN A 164 0.04 1.50 3.78
C GLN A 164 -1.21 1.92 2.99
N ASN A 165 -1.12 3.05 2.30
CA ASN A 165 -2.22 3.65 1.53
C ASN A 165 -1.78 3.95 0.08
N PRO A 166 -2.73 4.16 -0.85
CA PRO A 166 -2.39 4.56 -2.21
C PRO A 166 -1.79 5.96 -2.24
N TYR A 167 -0.75 6.15 -3.04
CA TYR A 167 -0.19 7.46 -3.32
C TYR A 167 0.51 7.46 -4.67
N SER A 168 0.20 8.45 -5.52
CA SER A 168 0.78 8.64 -6.84
C SER A 168 0.43 10.03 -7.38
N LEU A 169 1.00 10.43 -8.52
CA LEU A 169 0.61 11.65 -9.24
C LEU A 169 -0.90 11.74 -9.53
N LEU A 170 -1.62 10.62 -9.61
CA LEU A 170 -3.06 10.58 -9.90
C LEU A 170 -3.93 10.46 -8.64
N ASN A 171 -3.33 10.22 -7.49
CA ASN A 171 -4.02 10.08 -6.21
C ASN A 171 -3.15 10.66 -5.08
N ARG A 172 -3.43 11.88 -4.72
CA ARG A 172 -2.76 12.63 -3.63
C ARG A 172 -3.70 12.83 -2.43
N THR A 173 -4.73 12.00 -2.29
CA THR A 173 -5.72 12.10 -1.20
C THR A 173 -5.09 11.97 0.19
N TYR A 174 -3.93 11.31 0.31
CA TYR A 174 -3.19 11.20 1.56
C TYR A 174 -2.78 12.57 2.12
N GLU A 175 -2.53 13.54 1.26
CA GLU A 175 -2.13 14.90 1.64
C GLU A 175 -3.24 15.67 2.37
N ILE A 176 -4.52 15.26 2.24
CA ILE A 176 -5.68 15.99 2.79
C ILE A 176 -5.85 15.81 4.31
N GLY A 177 -5.00 15.05 4.98
CA GLY A 177 -5.12 14.88 6.44
C GLY A 177 -4.15 13.86 7.00
N LEU A 178 -3.96 12.72 6.33
CA LEU A 178 -3.06 11.68 6.79
C LEU A 178 -1.59 12.14 6.78
N ALA A 179 -1.19 12.97 5.84
CA ALA A 179 0.18 13.46 5.76
C ALA A 179 0.60 14.22 7.02
N GLU A 180 -0.23 15.12 7.53
CA GLU A 180 0.05 15.84 8.77
C GLU A 180 0.14 14.88 9.97
N VAL A 181 -0.82 13.97 10.12
CA VAL A 181 -0.81 12.97 11.20
C VAL A 181 0.45 12.11 11.11
N SER A 182 0.82 11.65 9.90
CA SER A 182 2.03 10.83 9.71
C SER A 182 3.31 11.53 10.12
N ILE A 183 3.44 12.82 9.79
CA ILE A 183 4.63 13.61 10.14
C ILE A 183 4.68 13.89 11.64
N ARG A 184 3.56 14.36 12.22
CA ARG A 184 3.51 14.74 13.64
C ARG A 184 3.60 13.56 14.58
N GLU A 185 3.01 12.45 14.18
CA GLU A 185 2.96 11.22 14.95
C GLU A 185 4.04 10.20 14.53
N GLU A 186 4.95 10.54 13.64
CA GLU A 186 6.02 9.64 13.16
C GLU A 186 5.51 8.24 12.76
N SER A 187 4.36 8.19 12.06
CA SER A 187 3.75 6.97 11.53
C SER A 187 3.66 7.08 10.02
N GLY A 188 4.77 6.80 9.33
CA GLY A 188 4.95 7.14 7.93
C GLY A 188 4.18 6.28 6.94
N LEU A 189 4.09 6.75 5.69
CA LEU A 189 3.39 6.09 4.60
C LEU A 189 4.29 5.07 3.89
N LEU A 190 3.75 3.87 3.72
CA LEU A 190 4.19 2.89 2.72
C LEU A 190 3.30 3.06 1.49
N ALA A 191 3.77 3.79 0.49
CA ALA A 191 2.97 4.17 -0.68
C ALA A 191 2.78 3.01 -1.64
N TYR A 192 1.55 2.51 -1.82
CA TYR A 192 1.28 1.53 -2.86
C TYR A 192 0.69 2.16 -4.12
N SER A 193 0.84 1.46 -5.26
CA SER A 193 0.42 1.91 -6.59
C SER A 193 1.04 3.24 -7.06
N PRO A 194 2.32 3.50 -6.80
CA PRO A 194 2.96 4.77 -7.19
C PRO A 194 2.95 4.99 -8.71
N LEU A 195 2.89 3.90 -9.49
CA LEU A 195 2.76 3.93 -10.96
C LEU A 195 1.32 3.77 -11.45
N ALA A 196 0.31 3.95 -10.58
CA ALA A 196 -1.11 3.89 -10.96
C ALA A 196 -1.43 2.67 -11.84
N PHE A 197 -1.06 1.46 -11.38
CA PHE A 197 -1.22 0.19 -12.12
C PHE A 197 -0.51 0.15 -13.48
N GLY A 198 0.44 1.03 -13.71
CA GLY A 198 1.25 1.12 -14.93
C GLY A 198 0.79 2.23 -15.89
N TYR A 199 -0.21 3.02 -15.54
CA TYR A 199 -0.59 4.19 -16.36
C TYR A 199 0.52 5.25 -16.37
N LEU A 200 1.21 5.45 -15.26
CA LEU A 200 2.32 6.41 -15.15
C LEU A 200 3.66 5.87 -15.71
N THR A 201 3.62 4.81 -16.51
CA THR A 201 4.75 4.37 -17.35
C THR A 201 4.60 4.75 -18.82
N GLY A 202 3.45 5.31 -19.21
CA GLY A 202 3.12 5.64 -20.60
C GLY A 202 2.65 4.47 -21.49
N LYS A 203 2.77 3.21 -21.04
CA LYS A 203 2.49 2.02 -21.87
C LYS A 203 1.03 1.79 -22.27
N TYR A 204 0.09 2.54 -21.70
CA TYR A 204 -1.34 2.47 -22.03
C TYR A 204 -1.85 3.69 -22.81
N ARG A 205 -0.94 4.59 -23.23
CA ARG A 205 -1.30 5.76 -24.01
C ARG A 205 -1.84 5.35 -25.36
N ASN A 206 -2.64 6.22 -25.98
CA ASN A 206 -3.27 5.98 -27.28
C ASN A 206 -4.14 4.71 -27.35
N GLY A 207 -4.63 4.22 -26.19
CA GLY A 207 -5.44 3.01 -26.12
C GLY A 207 -4.66 1.69 -26.20
N GLU A 208 -3.34 1.74 -26.14
CA GLU A 208 -2.50 0.55 -26.16
C GLU A 208 -2.74 -0.34 -24.94
N LEU A 209 -2.80 -1.63 -25.15
CA LEU A 209 -2.94 -2.65 -24.10
C LEU A 209 -1.94 -3.79 -24.36
N PRO A 210 -0.66 -3.62 -24.00
CA PRO A 210 0.35 -4.66 -24.24
C PRO A 210 -0.06 -6.02 -23.69
N LYS A 211 0.25 -7.09 -24.44
CA LYS A 211 -0.05 -8.47 -24.09
C LYS A 211 0.43 -8.80 -22.71
N ASN A 212 0.00 -9.29 -21.78
CA ASN A 212 0.45 -9.57 -20.41
C ASN A 212 0.52 -8.33 -19.50
N SER A 213 0.07 -7.15 -19.96
CA SER A 213 -0.03 -6.00 -19.08
C SER A 213 -1.23 -6.15 -18.12
N ARG A 214 -1.11 -5.51 -16.94
CA ARG A 214 -2.15 -5.59 -15.92
C ARG A 214 -3.52 -5.12 -16.43
N MET A 215 -3.57 -4.05 -17.21
CA MET A 215 -4.82 -3.51 -17.74
C MET A 215 -5.40 -4.38 -18.86
N LYS A 216 -4.59 -5.12 -19.61
CA LYS A 216 -5.08 -6.11 -20.58
C LYS A 216 -5.73 -7.31 -19.87
N LEU A 217 -5.15 -7.76 -18.76
CA LEU A 217 -5.60 -8.96 -18.05
C LEU A 217 -6.76 -8.68 -17.08
N PHE A 218 -6.80 -7.48 -16.48
CA PHE A 218 -7.68 -7.17 -15.34
C PHE A 218 -8.33 -5.78 -15.43
N GLY A 219 -8.33 -5.14 -16.59
CA GLY A 219 -8.70 -3.72 -16.77
C GLY A 219 -10.11 -3.34 -16.35
N ASP A 220 -11.04 -4.30 -16.37
CA ASP A 220 -12.44 -4.07 -15.99
C ASP A 220 -12.63 -3.83 -14.48
N GLN A 221 -11.61 -4.15 -13.68
CA GLN A 221 -11.62 -3.94 -12.23
C GLN A 221 -10.99 -2.60 -11.79
N PHE A 222 -10.38 -1.86 -12.73
CA PHE A 222 -9.66 -0.62 -12.43
C PHE A 222 -10.21 0.56 -13.21
N LEU A 223 -11.53 0.72 -13.21
CA LEU A 223 -12.25 1.76 -13.94
C LEU A 223 -11.85 3.18 -13.54
N ARG A 224 -11.35 3.39 -12.31
CA ARG A 224 -10.88 4.70 -11.81
C ARG A 224 -9.83 5.34 -12.72
N TYR A 225 -8.99 4.56 -13.38
CA TYR A 225 -7.96 5.06 -14.28
C TYR A 225 -8.46 5.34 -15.71
N LYS A 226 -9.71 4.94 -16.04
CA LYS A 226 -10.32 5.15 -17.35
C LYS A 226 -11.18 6.41 -17.42
N THR A 227 -11.24 7.21 -16.36
CA THR A 227 -12.01 8.46 -16.32
C THR A 227 -11.39 9.48 -17.28
N LYS A 228 -12.21 10.38 -17.83
CA LYS A 228 -11.75 11.47 -18.73
C LYS A 228 -10.65 12.30 -18.06
N ASN A 229 -10.87 12.75 -16.83
CA ASN A 229 -9.90 13.55 -16.08
C ASN A 229 -8.62 12.78 -15.77
N GLY A 230 -8.73 11.48 -15.47
CA GLY A 230 -7.57 10.60 -15.27
C GLY A 230 -6.69 10.53 -16.51
N GLN A 231 -7.30 10.31 -17.67
CA GLN A 231 -6.56 10.22 -18.93
C GLN A 231 -5.93 11.57 -19.31
N LEU A 232 -6.64 12.69 -19.15
CA LEU A 232 -6.08 14.02 -19.39
C LEU A 232 -4.89 14.32 -18.46
N ALA A 233 -5.00 14.00 -17.19
CA ALA A 233 -3.90 14.20 -16.24
C ALA A 233 -2.67 13.35 -16.60
N ILE A 234 -2.86 12.08 -17.00
CA ILE A 234 -1.77 11.20 -17.44
C ILE A 234 -1.01 11.82 -18.62
N GLU A 235 -1.73 12.32 -19.63
CA GLU A 235 -1.10 12.96 -20.78
C GLU A 235 -0.30 14.20 -20.34
N LYS A 236 -0.85 15.03 -19.46
CA LYS A 236 -0.16 16.22 -18.97
C LYS A 236 1.11 15.90 -18.18
N TYR A 237 1.08 14.90 -17.30
CA TYR A 237 2.28 14.43 -16.60
C TYR A 237 3.32 13.82 -17.56
N HIS A 238 2.86 13.15 -18.62
CA HIS A 238 3.77 12.64 -19.65
C HIS A 238 4.41 13.77 -20.48
N GLU A 239 3.67 14.85 -20.77
CA GLU A 239 4.21 16.05 -21.42
C GLU A 239 5.35 16.65 -20.59
N ILE A 240 5.22 16.73 -19.26
CA ILE A 240 6.32 17.18 -18.37
C ILE A 240 7.53 16.25 -18.50
N ALA A 241 7.32 14.93 -18.40
CA ALA A 241 8.43 13.98 -18.52
C ALA A 241 9.19 14.16 -19.84
N ASN A 242 8.48 14.32 -20.96
CA ASN A 242 9.09 14.56 -22.27
C ASN A 242 9.81 15.92 -22.35
N LYS A 243 9.20 17.00 -21.86
CA LYS A 243 9.78 18.35 -21.86
C LYS A 243 11.14 18.39 -21.16
N HIS A 244 11.25 17.65 -20.05
CA HIS A 244 12.45 17.62 -19.22
C HIS A 244 13.33 16.37 -19.46
N GLU A 245 13.09 15.62 -20.54
CA GLU A 245 13.85 14.42 -20.93
C GLU A 245 13.94 13.36 -19.82
N LEU A 246 12.87 13.23 -19.01
CA LEU A 246 12.79 12.31 -17.89
C LEU A 246 12.08 11.00 -18.28
N ASN A 247 12.52 9.88 -17.70
CA ASN A 247 11.73 8.66 -17.77
C ASN A 247 10.45 8.83 -16.94
N PHE A 248 9.29 8.65 -17.56
CA PHE A 248 7.99 8.93 -16.92
C PHE A 248 7.71 8.07 -15.69
N ALA A 249 8.10 6.79 -15.71
CA ALA A 249 7.96 5.91 -14.54
C ALA A 249 8.86 6.39 -13.39
N GLN A 250 10.12 6.69 -13.67
CA GLN A 250 11.09 7.16 -12.68
C GLN A 250 10.69 8.52 -12.10
N MET A 251 10.23 9.47 -12.93
CA MET A 251 9.70 10.76 -12.47
C MET A 251 8.54 10.55 -11.49
N SER A 252 7.61 9.63 -11.80
CA SER A 252 6.46 9.33 -10.95
C SER A 252 6.84 8.69 -9.63
N LEU A 253 7.83 7.79 -9.62
CA LEU A 253 8.36 7.16 -8.42
C LEU A 253 9.13 8.17 -7.56
N LYS A 254 10.00 8.98 -8.18
CA LYS A 254 10.77 10.01 -7.48
C LYS A 254 9.89 11.08 -6.86
N PHE A 255 8.83 11.49 -7.55
CA PHE A 255 7.85 12.40 -6.97
C PHE A 255 7.26 11.85 -5.66
N CYS A 256 6.90 10.56 -5.64
CA CYS A 256 6.42 9.94 -4.40
C CYS A 256 7.50 9.93 -3.31
N GLU A 257 8.72 9.50 -3.64
CA GLU A 257 9.83 9.39 -2.70
C GLU A 257 10.17 10.72 -2.02
N LEU A 258 10.05 11.84 -2.72
CA LEU A 258 10.36 13.17 -2.20
C LEU A 258 9.37 13.70 -1.15
N GLN A 259 8.23 13.03 -0.94
CA GLN A 259 7.25 13.52 0.02
C GLN A 259 7.69 13.23 1.47
N PRO A 260 7.65 14.22 2.38
CA PRO A 260 8.20 14.08 3.73
C PRO A 260 7.46 13.06 4.62
N PHE A 261 6.24 12.68 4.26
CA PHE A 261 5.44 11.67 4.96
C PHE A 261 5.66 10.24 4.43
N ILE A 262 6.46 10.05 3.38
CA ILE A 262 6.74 8.72 2.80
C ILE A 262 7.93 8.08 3.50
N THR A 263 7.70 6.87 4.04
CA THR A 263 8.76 6.01 4.54
C THR A 263 9.32 5.11 3.44
N SER A 264 8.43 4.59 2.56
CA SER A 264 8.86 3.73 1.45
C SER A 264 7.85 3.77 0.31
N VAL A 265 8.37 3.73 -0.92
CA VAL A 265 7.59 3.58 -2.15
C VAL A 265 7.55 2.10 -2.53
N ILE A 266 6.35 1.51 -2.57
CA ILE A 266 6.19 0.09 -2.88
C ILE A 266 6.13 -0.11 -4.39
N ILE A 267 7.19 -0.66 -4.95
CA ILE A 267 7.30 -0.98 -6.37
C ILE A 267 6.88 -2.43 -6.67
N GLY A 268 6.59 -2.73 -7.92
CA GLY A 268 6.32 -4.08 -8.40
C GLY A 268 6.57 -4.19 -9.89
N ALA A 269 7.44 -5.12 -10.24
CA ALA A 269 7.85 -5.38 -11.61
C ALA A 269 7.46 -6.80 -12.05
N THR A 270 7.27 -7.01 -13.34
CA THR A 270 7.05 -8.32 -13.96
C THR A 270 8.23 -8.76 -14.83
N THR A 271 9.17 -7.85 -15.10
CA THR A 271 10.43 -8.12 -15.80
C THR A 271 11.60 -7.51 -15.04
N MET A 272 12.81 -8.01 -15.29
CA MET A 272 14.03 -7.46 -14.68
C MET A 272 14.30 -6.03 -15.14
N ASP A 273 14.00 -5.68 -16.38
CA ASP A 273 14.16 -4.31 -16.90
C ASP A 273 13.25 -3.31 -16.15
N GLN A 274 11.99 -3.68 -15.89
CA GLN A 274 11.10 -2.87 -15.08
C GLN A 274 11.65 -2.71 -13.66
N LEU A 275 12.12 -3.80 -13.04
CA LEU A 275 12.68 -3.74 -11.70
C LEU A 275 13.90 -2.81 -11.64
N LYS A 276 14.80 -2.92 -12.62
CA LYS A 276 15.97 -2.06 -12.74
C LYS A 276 15.57 -0.59 -12.89
N THR A 277 14.66 -0.29 -13.82
CA THR A 277 14.12 1.06 -14.02
C THR A 277 13.51 1.62 -12.73
N ASP A 278 12.70 0.83 -12.04
CA ASP A 278 12.05 1.25 -10.80
C ASP A 278 13.09 1.53 -9.68
N ILE A 279 14.12 0.70 -9.53
CA ILE A 279 15.18 0.90 -8.54
C ILE A 279 16.04 2.12 -8.89
N GLU A 280 16.40 2.30 -10.14
CA GLU A 280 17.21 3.43 -10.60
C GLU A 280 16.53 4.80 -10.39
N SER A 281 15.22 4.83 -10.15
CA SER A 281 14.50 6.07 -9.86
C SER A 281 15.05 6.83 -8.64
N VAL A 282 15.70 6.15 -7.69
CA VAL A 282 16.32 6.79 -6.52
C VAL A 282 17.44 7.77 -6.90
N ASN A 283 18.10 7.53 -8.03
CA ASN A 283 19.19 8.36 -8.54
C ASN A 283 18.69 9.56 -9.34
N MET A 284 17.38 9.64 -9.64
CA MET A 284 16.80 10.76 -10.39
C MET A 284 16.72 12.00 -9.50
N ASN A 285 16.95 13.15 -10.09
CA ASN A 285 16.67 14.44 -9.46
C ASN A 285 15.50 15.12 -10.16
N LEU A 286 14.53 15.64 -9.41
CA LEU A 286 13.47 16.50 -9.92
C LEU A 286 13.77 17.93 -9.51
N THR A 287 13.87 18.82 -10.50
CA THR A 287 14.08 20.25 -10.25
C THR A 287 12.82 20.89 -9.65
N SER A 288 12.95 22.06 -9.02
CA SER A 288 11.79 22.84 -8.55
C SER A 288 10.80 23.14 -9.68
N GLU A 289 11.29 23.44 -10.89
CA GLU A 289 10.45 23.66 -12.05
C GLU A 289 9.57 22.46 -12.37
N VAL A 290 10.13 21.24 -12.39
CA VAL A 290 9.36 20.00 -12.62
C VAL A 290 8.31 19.80 -11.54
N LEU A 291 8.66 20.03 -10.28
CA LEU A 291 7.74 19.88 -9.15
C LEU A 291 6.60 20.92 -9.20
N ASP A 292 6.89 22.13 -9.59
CA ASP A 292 5.91 23.21 -9.77
C ASP A 292 4.93 22.87 -10.91
N GLU A 293 5.42 22.41 -12.06
CA GLU A 293 4.58 21.94 -13.17
C GLU A 293 3.69 20.77 -12.77
N ILE A 294 4.21 19.80 -12.01
CA ILE A 294 3.43 18.69 -11.46
C ILE A 294 2.31 19.23 -10.55
N ASN A 295 2.60 20.21 -9.71
CA ASN A 295 1.62 20.79 -8.80
C ASN A 295 0.53 21.59 -9.54
N GLU A 296 0.87 22.27 -10.65
CA GLU A 296 -0.13 22.95 -11.49
C GLU A 296 -1.12 21.95 -12.11
N ILE A 297 -0.65 20.77 -12.56
CA ILE A 297 -1.56 19.73 -13.06
C ILE A 297 -2.51 19.25 -11.95
N GLN A 298 -2.01 19.07 -10.72
CA GLN A 298 -2.84 18.67 -9.59
C GLN A 298 -3.94 19.70 -9.25
N LYS A 299 -3.68 21.00 -9.45
CA LYS A 299 -4.70 22.05 -9.27
C LYS A 299 -5.82 21.96 -10.31
N ILE A 300 -5.48 21.61 -11.55
CA ILE A 300 -6.46 21.46 -12.65
C ILE A 300 -7.24 20.13 -12.53
N TYR A 301 -6.57 19.06 -12.16
CA TYR A 301 -7.13 17.70 -12.05
C TYR A 301 -6.90 17.13 -10.65
N PRO A 302 -7.57 17.65 -9.60
CA PRO A 302 -7.34 17.20 -8.24
C PRO A 302 -7.77 15.75 -8.05
N ASN A 303 -6.83 14.88 -7.67
CA ASN A 303 -7.06 13.45 -7.42
C ASN A 303 -7.91 12.75 -8.50
N PRO A 304 -7.48 12.73 -9.77
CA PRO A 304 -8.32 12.27 -10.87
C PRO A 304 -8.59 10.75 -10.85
N CYS A 305 -7.82 10.00 -10.07
CA CYS A 305 -7.96 8.53 -9.92
C CYS A 305 -7.80 8.11 -8.45
N PRO A 306 -8.70 8.52 -7.56
CA PRO A 306 -8.59 8.29 -6.12
C PRO A 306 -8.70 6.82 -5.74
#